data_03569d2b15ebd3f2ba2d71fc6be3752b
#
_entry.id   03569d2b15ebd3f2ba2d71fc6be3752b
#
_cell.length_a   1.000
_cell.length_b   1.000
_cell.length_c   1.000
_cell.angle_alpha   90.00
_cell.angle_beta   90.00
_cell.angle_gamma   90.00
#
_symmetry.space_group_name_H-M   'P 1'
#
loop_
_entity.id
_entity.type
_entity.pdbx_description
1 polymer ?
#
loop_
_entity_poly.entity_id
_entity_poly.type
_entity_poly.pdbx_seq_one_letter_code
_entity_poly.pdbx_strand_id
1 'polypeptide(L)'
;MNAVFLAAVLIAFVVAGYRHITETIAEGAVAPMDALGLAMIDAAKGSVTLAIGLVGVMALFLGLMKVAEAGGLLTIIAKTVRPLMVRLFPEVPADHPAMGAMIMNISANVLGLGNAATPFGIRAMQELDKLNPHKGTATNAMVMFLAINTSSVTLLPTGVIALRASAGSTDPAGILPTTLFATICSTTVAITAVKLYQRFTAVPTDAALPEAPTESLPDEAPEELPAEPSAPYPGWVSALVLVGVAALVPVTILHGRTIAPWIIPGLMVALLGFGALRGVRVYESFVDGARDGFNVALRIIPYLVAILVAVGMLRASGALALLITPLGAITQNFGLPAEALPMALLRPLSGSGAYGIVASIIQDPATGPDTYVGYLVSTFQGSTETTFYVLAVYFGAVQIRRIRHALAAALTADLAGIVAAVAITAYLFG
;
A
#
# COMPACT_ATOMS: atom_id res chain seq x y z
N MET A 1 16.36 -0.94 2.32
CA MET A 1 16.04 -2.31 2.78
C MET A 1 17.27 -3.12 3.22
N ASN A 2 18.37 -3.15 2.44
CA ASN A 2 19.55 -3.95 2.78
C ASN A 2 20.09 -3.70 4.21
N ALA A 3 20.24 -2.43 4.60
CA ALA A 3 20.70 -2.08 5.95
C ALA A 3 19.72 -2.49 7.05
N VAL A 4 18.40 -2.33 6.81
CA VAL A 4 17.35 -2.71 7.79
C VAL A 4 17.33 -4.23 7.99
N PHE A 5 17.35 -4.99 6.89
CA PHE A 5 17.38 -6.45 6.94
C PHE A 5 18.64 -6.95 7.65
N LEU A 6 19.82 -6.45 7.25
CA LEU A 6 21.09 -6.82 7.87
C LEU A 6 21.10 -6.45 9.37
N ALA A 7 20.65 -5.24 9.73
CA ALA A 7 20.58 -4.80 11.12
C ALA A 7 19.66 -5.70 11.95
N ALA A 8 18.48 -6.07 11.44
CA ALA A 8 17.54 -6.96 12.12
C ALA A 8 18.18 -8.33 12.42
N VAL A 9 18.84 -8.92 11.44
CA VAL A 9 19.52 -10.22 11.58
C VAL A 9 20.69 -10.13 12.55
N LEU A 10 21.53 -9.08 12.47
CA LEU A 10 22.67 -8.88 13.37
C LEU A 10 22.22 -8.62 14.81
N ILE A 11 21.21 -7.78 15.04
CA ILE A 11 20.65 -7.51 16.36
C ILE A 11 20.13 -8.82 16.97
N ALA A 12 19.35 -9.58 16.21
CA ALA A 12 18.80 -10.86 16.67
C ALA A 12 19.93 -11.83 17.06
N PHE A 13 20.96 -11.93 16.22
CA PHE A 13 22.11 -12.81 16.48
C PHE A 13 22.87 -12.39 17.73
N VAL A 14 23.18 -11.09 17.88
CA VAL A 14 23.91 -10.56 19.03
C VAL A 14 23.13 -10.76 20.33
N VAL A 15 21.82 -10.46 20.33
CA VAL A 15 20.97 -10.64 21.52
C VAL A 15 20.84 -12.11 21.88
N ALA A 16 20.60 -13.00 20.92
CA ALA A 16 20.54 -14.45 21.18
C ALA A 16 21.88 -14.98 21.68
N GLY A 17 23.00 -14.54 21.09
CA GLY A 17 24.34 -14.92 21.52
C GLY A 17 24.67 -14.44 22.93
N TYR A 18 24.33 -13.20 23.26
CA TYR A 18 24.46 -12.67 24.61
C TYR A 18 23.66 -13.50 25.64
N ARG A 19 22.40 -13.78 25.37
CA ARG A 19 21.53 -14.61 26.21
C ARG A 19 22.05 -16.03 26.32
N HIS A 20 22.55 -16.62 25.24
CA HIS A 20 23.14 -17.97 25.24
C HIS A 20 24.34 -18.10 26.16
N ILE A 21 25.15 -17.03 26.31
CA ILE A 21 26.34 -17.02 27.19
C ILE A 21 25.99 -16.67 28.65
N THR A 22 25.00 -15.82 28.87
CA THR A 22 24.69 -15.25 30.17
C THR A 22 23.55 -15.94 30.93
N GLU A 23 22.61 -16.55 30.21
CA GLU A 23 21.47 -17.23 30.83
C GLU A 23 21.80 -18.67 31.20
N THR A 24 21.42 -19.08 32.39
CA THR A 24 21.50 -20.49 32.80
C THR A 24 20.37 -21.26 32.15
N ILE A 25 20.72 -22.15 31.23
CA ILE A 25 19.73 -22.95 30.50
C ILE A 25 19.24 -24.08 31.41
N ALA A 26 17.93 -24.12 31.69
CA ALA A 26 17.32 -25.19 32.45
C ALA A 26 17.44 -26.53 31.71
N GLU A 27 17.55 -27.63 32.46
CA GLU A 27 17.69 -28.96 31.88
C GLU A 27 16.45 -29.30 31.00
N GLY A 28 16.66 -29.59 29.69
CA GLY A 28 15.62 -29.83 28.72
C GLY A 28 15.06 -28.59 28.00
N ALA A 29 15.50 -27.38 28.34
CA ALA A 29 15.10 -26.17 27.60
C ALA A 29 15.98 -25.99 26.36
N VAL A 30 15.38 -25.42 25.29
CA VAL A 30 16.09 -25.11 24.04
C VAL A 30 16.98 -23.91 24.28
N ALA A 31 18.28 -24.03 23.96
CA ALA A 31 19.21 -22.92 24.11
C ALA A 31 18.90 -21.75 23.17
N PRO A 32 19.16 -20.48 23.55
CA PRO A 32 18.80 -19.31 22.74
C PRO A 32 19.30 -19.33 21.30
N MET A 33 20.50 -19.84 21.04
CA MET A 33 21.04 -19.97 19.67
C MET A 33 20.36 -21.09 18.89
N ASP A 34 19.99 -22.20 19.53
CA ASP A 34 19.23 -23.28 18.89
C ASP A 34 17.81 -22.81 18.55
N ALA A 35 17.18 -22.08 19.48
CA ALA A 35 15.87 -21.46 19.25
C ALA A 35 15.92 -20.48 18.06
N LEU A 36 17.00 -19.71 17.91
CA LEU A 36 17.20 -18.82 16.80
C LEU A 36 17.28 -19.59 15.45
N GLY A 37 18.06 -20.68 15.41
CA GLY A 37 18.22 -21.53 14.23
C GLY A 37 16.88 -22.20 13.82
N LEU A 38 16.16 -22.74 14.79
CA LEU A 38 14.83 -23.32 14.57
C LEU A 38 13.84 -22.28 14.03
N ALA A 39 13.79 -21.10 14.65
CA ALA A 39 12.91 -20.02 14.20
C ALA A 39 13.18 -19.57 12.76
N MET A 40 14.44 -19.54 12.33
CA MET A 40 14.81 -19.23 10.93
C MET A 40 14.21 -20.25 9.96
N ILE A 41 14.39 -21.54 10.26
CA ILE A 41 13.92 -22.64 9.39
C ILE A 41 12.38 -22.67 9.35
N ASP A 42 11.74 -22.51 10.49
CA ASP A 42 10.28 -22.54 10.59
C ASP A 42 9.64 -21.32 9.92
N ALA A 43 10.24 -20.15 10.07
CA ALA A 43 9.80 -18.95 9.36
C ALA A 43 9.95 -19.08 7.83
N ALA A 44 11.05 -19.69 7.36
CA ALA A 44 11.25 -19.94 5.94
C ALA A 44 10.20 -20.92 5.38
N LYS A 45 9.91 -22.03 6.06
CA LYS A 45 8.85 -22.97 5.69
C LYS A 45 7.48 -22.32 5.72
N GLY A 46 7.16 -21.58 6.80
CA GLY A 46 5.90 -20.86 6.96
C GLY A 46 5.65 -19.84 5.86
N SER A 47 6.71 -19.19 5.36
CA SER A 47 6.64 -18.21 4.26
C SER A 47 6.09 -18.84 2.97
N VAL A 48 6.57 -20.02 2.62
CA VAL A 48 6.12 -20.72 1.41
C VAL A 48 4.67 -21.23 1.58
N THR A 49 4.35 -21.79 2.74
CA THR A 49 3.00 -22.26 3.03
C THR A 49 1.98 -21.11 2.95
N LEU A 50 2.34 -19.94 3.51
CA LEU A 50 1.52 -18.73 3.41
C LEU A 50 1.33 -18.31 1.95
N ALA A 51 2.40 -18.24 1.17
CA ALA A 51 2.31 -17.81 -0.23
C ALA A 51 1.43 -18.75 -1.06
N ILE A 52 1.53 -20.07 -0.85
CA ILE A 52 0.65 -21.05 -1.50
C ILE A 52 -0.82 -20.82 -1.09
N GLY A 53 -1.08 -20.56 0.19
CA GLY A 53 -2.43 -20.23 0.67
C GLY A 53 -3.03 -18.97 0.03
N LEU A 54 -2.17 -18.02 -0.36
CA LEU A 54 -2.59 -16.78 -1.02
C LEU A 54 -2.96 -16.97 -2.51
N VAL A 55 -2.40 -17.97 -3.20
CA VAL A 55 -2.57 -18.15 -4.65
C VAL A 55 -4.03 -18.10 -5.07
N GLY A 56 -4.89 -18.91 -4.45
CA GLY A 56 -6.30 -19.01 -4.85
C GLY A 56 -7.07 -17.71 -4.64
N VAL A 57 -6.84 -17.04 -3.52
CA VAL A 57 -7.56 -15.81 -3.19
C VAL A 57 -7.06 -14.66 -4.05
N MET A 58 -5.75 -14.55 -4.31
CA MET A 58 -5.20 -13.55 -5.23
C MET A 58 -5.69 -13.79 -6.66
N ALA A 59 -5.73 -15.05 -7.13
CA ALA A 59 -6.27 -15.39 -8.43
C ALA A 59 -7.76 -14.99 -8.54
N LEU A 60 -8.57 -15.22 -7.49
CA LEU A 60 -9.96 -14.78 -7.46
C LEU A 60 -10.09 -13.26 -7.64
N PHE A 61 -9.41 -12.49 -6.81
CA PHE A 61 -9.56 -11.03 -6.84
C PHE A 61 -8.95 -10.39 -8.09
N LEU A 62 -7.78 -10.82 -8.55
CA LEU A 62 -7.19 -10.31 -9.78
C LEU A 62 -8.00 -10.74 -11.01
N GLY A 63 -8.59 -11.93 -11.00
CA GLY A 63 -9.54 -12.36 -12.03
C GLY A 63 -10.76 -11.45 -12.13
N LEU A 64 -11.39 -11.12 -11.00
CA LEU A 64 -12.52 -10.18 -10.94
C LEU A 64 -12.11 -8.78 -11.41
N MET A 65 -10.94 -8.29 -10.98
CA MET A 65 -10.44 -6.99 -11.38
C MET A 65 -10.14 -6.92 -12.88
N LYS A 66 -9.63 -8.00 -13.49
CA LYS A 66 -9.38 -8.07 -14.94
C LYS A 66 -10.66 -7.98 -15.75
N VAL A 67 -11.74 -8.62 -15.28
CA VAL A 67 -13.08 -8.49 -15.90
C VAL A 67 -13.57 -7.04 -15.81
N ALA A 68 -13.41 -6.39 -14.66
CA ALA A 68 -13.80 -5.00 -14.47
C ALA A 68 -12.99 -4.04 -15.36
N GLU A 69 -11.68 -4.26 -15.48
CA GLU A 69 -10.78 -3.52 -16.36
C GLU A 69 -11.21 -3.66 -17.83
N ALA A 70 -11.39 -4.90 -18.30
CA ALA A 70 -11.85 -5.18 -19.66
C ALA A 70 -13.24 -4.58 -19.95
N GLY A 71 -14.12 -4.47 -18.95
CA GLY A 71 -15.40 -3.78 -19.03
C GLY A 71 -15.30 -2.25 -19.05
N GLY A 72 -14.11 -1.69 -18.88
CA GLY A 72 -13.86 -0.25 -18.92
C GLY A 72 -14.14 0.47 -17.59
N LEU A 73 -14.12 -0.23 -16.44
CA LEU A 73 -14.33 0.39 -15.13
C LEU A 73 -13.24 1.43 -14.83
N LEU A 74 -12.00 1.17 -15.25
CA LEU A 74 -10.89 2.11 -15.11
C LEU A 74 -11.20 3.44 -15.83
N THR A 75 -11.75 3.39 -17.04
CA THR A 75 -12.15 4.56 -17.83
C THR A 75 -13.30 5.34 -17.14
N ILE A 76 -14.26 4.65 -16.53
CA ILE A 76 -15.36 5.30 -15.80
C ILE A 76 -14.81 6.07 -14.59
N ILE A 77 -13.91 5.47 -13.83
CA ILE A 77 -13.27 6.13 -12.69
C ILE A 77 -12.44 7.32 -13.16
N ALA A 78 -11.67 7.15 -14.25
CA ALA A 78 -10.87 8.21 -14.84
C ALA A 78 -11.72 9.44 -15.23
N LYS A 79 -12.86 9.23 -15.89
CA LYS A 79 -13.80 10.30 -16.22
C LYS A 79 -14.39 11.00 -14.98
N THR A 80 -14.61 10.24 -13.92
CA THR A 80 -15.15 10.75 -12.65
C THR A 80 -14.12 11.60 -11.90
N VAL A 81 -12.86 11.18 -11.90
CA VAL A 81 -11.77 11.84 -11.16
C VAL A 81 -11.24 13.06 -11.90
N ARG A 82 -11.33 13.12 -13.26
CA ARG A 82 -10.76 14.19 -14.08
C ARG A 82 -11.12 15.61 -13.63
N PRO A 83 -12.37 15.98 -13.29
CA PRO A 83 -12.68 17.34 -12.85
C PRO A 83 -11.98 17.75 -11.54
N LEU A 84 -11.75 16.78 -10.65
CA LEU A 84 -10.99 17.00 -9.41
C LEU A 84 -9.51 17.20 -9.74
N MET A 85 -8.94 16.37 -10.62
CA MET A 85 -7.54 16.45 -11.02
C MET A 85 -7.19 17.79 -11.65
N VAL A 86 -8.01 18.29 -12.57
CA VAL A 86 -7.80 19.62 -13.20
C VAL A 86 -7.77 20.75 -12.15
N ARG A 87 -8.56 20.64 -11.07
CA ARG A 87 -8.55 21.62 -9.97
C ARG A 87 -7.34 21.48 -9.04
N LEU A 88 -6.86 20.25 -8.83
CA LEU A 88 -5.72 19.99 -7.96
C LEU A 88 -4.39 20.37 -8.62
N PHE A 89 -4.32 20.25 -9.96
CA PHE A 89 -3.12 20.47 -10.76
C PHE A 89 -3.29 21.66 -11.74
N PRO A 90 -3.49 22.89 -11.26
CA PRO A 90 -3.72 24.04 -12.12
C PRO A 90 -2.50 24.40 -13.00
N GLU A 91 -1.31 23.94 -12.64
CA GLU A 91 -0.06 24.13 -13.39
C GLU A 91 0.06 23.19 -14.60
N VAL A 92 -0.81 22.16 -14.69
CA VAL A 92 -0.81 21.17 -15.78
C VAL A 92 -2.00 21.42 -16.70
N PRO A 93 -1.78 21.69 -17.99
CA PRO A 93 -2.89 21.88 -18.92
C PRO A 93 -3.80 20.66 -18.97
N ALA A 94 -5.12 20.89 -19.02
CA ALA A 94 -6.11 19.81 -18.92
C ALA A 94 -6.02 18.76 -20.04
N ASP A 95 -5.51 19.15 -21.20
CA ASP A 95 -5.37 18.30 -22.38
C ASP A 95 -3.91 17.82 -22.59
N HIS A 96 -3.01 18.10 -21.62
CA HIS A 96 -1.64 17.62 -21.70
C HIS A 96 -1.57 16.11 -21.33
N PRO A 97 -0.72 15.30 -21.99
CA PRO A 97 -0.58 13.86 -21.73
C PRO A 97 -0.28 13.53 -20.25
N ALA A 98 0.39 14.45 -19.52
CA ALA A 98 0.61 14.30 -18.07
C ALA A 98 -0.72 14.15 -17.31
N MET A 99 -1.74 14.95 -17.65
CA MET A 99 -3.03 14.89 -16.99
C MET A 99 -3.71 13.52 -17.19
N GLY A 100 -3.67 13.01 -18.41
CA GLY A 100 -4.21 11.68 -18.75
C GLY A 100 -3.49 10.57 -17.95
N ALA A 101 -2.17 10.56 -17.98
CA ALA A 101 -1.36 9.57 -17.28
C ALA A 101 -1.56 9.62 -15.74
N MET A 102 -1.62 10.82 -15.15
CA MET A 102 -1.93 11.00 -13.72
C MET A 102 -3.32 10.46 -13.36
N ILE A 103 -4.33 10.75 -14.18
CA ILE A 103 -5.70 10.28 -13.96
C ILE A 103 -5.75 8.74 -14.01
N MET A 104 -5.10 8.12 -15.00
CA MET A 104 -5.07 6.67 -15.13
C MET A 104 -4.36 6.02 -13.93
N ASN A 105 -3.23 6.57 -13.50
CA ASN A 105 -2.51 6.11 -12.31
C ASN A 105 -3.40 6.14 -11.05
N ILE A 106 -4.03 7.28 -10.78
CA ILE A 106 -4.90 7.43 -9.61
C ILE A 106 -6.12 6.50 -9.70
N SER A 107 -6.69 6.34 -10.89
CA SER A 107 -7.83 5.43 -11.11
C SER A 107 -7.44 3.97 -10.84
N ALA A 108 -6.25 3.56 -11.25
CA ALA A 108 -5.72 2.22 -10.97
C ALA A 108 -5.50 2.02 -9.46
N ASN A 109 -4.94 3.00 -8.76
CA ASN A 109 -4.76 2.96 -7.31
C ASN A 109 -6.11 2.88 -6.57
N VAL A 110 -7.11 3.66 -6.97
CA VAL A 110 -8.47 3.63 -6.39
C VAL A 110 -9.08 2.23 -6.50
N LEU A 111 -8.85 1.53 -7.61
CA LEU A 111 -9.29 0.14 -7.78
C LEU A 111 -8.44 -0.88 -7.02
N GLY A 112 -7.31 -0.48 -6.43
CA GLY A 112 -6.38 -1.42 -5.78
C GLY A 112 -5.49 -2.20 -6.76
N LEU A 113 -5.33 -1.70 -7.99
CA LEU A 113 -4.47 -2.28 -9.04
C LEU A 113 -3.03 -1.75 -8.94
N GLY A 114 -2.38 -1.88 -7.77
CA GLY A 114 -1.06 -1.27 -7.51
C GLY A 114 0.01 -1.58 -8.54
N ASN A 115 0.06 -2.81 -9.06
CA ASN A 115 1.02 -3.20 -10.10
C ASN A 115 0.77 -2.47 -11.45
N ALA A 116 -0.50 -2.25 -11.81
CA ALA A 116 -0.88 -1.53 -13.02
C ALA A 116 -0.74 -0.01 -12.86
N ALA A 117 -0.78 0.51 -11.64
CA ALA A 117 -0.64 1.94 -11.36
C ALA A 117 0.79 2.44 -11.62
N THR A 118 1.82 1.65 -11.33
CA THR A 118 3.23 2.08 -11.40
C THR A 118 3.66 2.55 -12.81
N PRO A 119 3.40 1.83 -13.91
CA PRO A 119 3.73 2.29 -15.26
C PRO A 119 3.06 3.63 -15.62
N PHE A 120 1.78 3.80 -15.26
CA PHE A 120 1.08 5.08 -15.45
C PHE A 120 1.72 6.21 -14.63
N GLY A 121 2.18 5.92 -13.40
CA GLY A 121 2.85 6.88 -12.54
C GLY A 121 4.20 7.32 -13.09
N ILE A 122 5.00 6.40 -13.60
CA ILE A 122 6.28 6.70 -14.28
C ILE A 122 6.02 7.58 -15.50
N ARG A 123 5.05 7.21 -16.34
CA ARG A 123 4.66 8.00 -17.52
C ARG A 123 4.19 9.39 -17.12
N ALA A 124 3.36 9.51 -16.08
CA ALA A 124 2.91 10.80 -15.56
C ALA A 124 4.10 11.70 -15.15
N MET A 125 5.08 11.12 -14.44
CA MET A 125 6.30 11.87 -14.04
C MET A 125 7.13 12.30 -15.24
N GLN A 126 7.30 11.44 -16.25
CA GLN A 126 7.99 11.78 -17.50
C GLN A 126 7.31 12.94 -18.23
N GLU A 127 5.99 12.92 -18.32
CA GLU A 127 5.24 13.98 -18.97
C GLU A 127 5.24 15.28 -18.12
N LEU A 128 5.18 15.17 -16.77
CA LEU A 128 5.34 16.32 -15.87
C LEU A 128 6.74 16.94 -15.98
N ASP A 129 7.78 16.10 -16.18
CA ASP A 129 9.13 16.60 -16.35
C ASP A 129 9.31 17.38 -17.65
N LYS A 130 8.57 17.07 -18.72
CA LYS A 130 8.56 17.89 -19.95
C LYS A 130 8.11 19.32 -19.67
N LEU A 131 7.15 19.50 -18.76
CA LEU A 131 6.64 20.80 -18.30
C LEU A 131 7.54 21.46 -17.25
N ASN A 132 8.56 20.76 -16.74
CA ASN A 132 9.41 21.24 -15.66
C ASN A 132 10.47 22.23 -16.18
N PRO A 133 10.44 23.52 -15.77
CA PRO A 133 11.44 24.50 -16.16
C PRO A 133 12.79 24.32 -15.44
N HIS A 134 12.83 23.58 -14.31
CA HIS A 134 14.00 23.39 -13.48
C HIS A 134 14.37 21.90 -13.37
N LYS A 135 15.02 21.37 -14.40
CA LYS A 135 15.42 19.96 -14.45
C LYS A 135 16.17 19.53 -13.17
N GLY A 136 15.90 18.33 -12.72
CA GLY A 136 16.48 17.78 -11.48
C GLY A 136 15.86 18.30 -10.18
N THR A 137 14.92 19.27 -10.22
CA THR A 137 14.20 19.78 -9.07
C THR A 137 12.71 19.52 -9.21
N ALA A 138 12.06 18.95 -8.19
CA ALA A 138 10.65 18.62 -8.24
C ALA A 138 9.76 19.88 -8.34
N THR A 139 8.78 19.88 -9.25
CA THR A 139 7.74 20.93 -9.33
C THR A 139 6.67 20.71 -8.27
N ASN A 140 5.80 21.70 -8.04
CA ASN A 140 4.66 21.51 -7.13
C ASN A 140 3.70 20.42 -7.61
N ALA A 141 3.47 20.33 -8.93
CA ALA A 141 2.66 19.29 -9.54
C ALA A 141 3.26 17.88 -9.29
N MET A 142 4.57 17.72 -9.48
CA MET A 142 5.26 16.44 -9.18
C MET A 142 5.15 16.06 -7.71
N VAL A 143 5.35 17.02 -6.80
CA VAL A 143 5.23 16.78 -5.34
C VAL A 143 3.80 16.42 -4.96
N MET A 144 2.80 17.12 -5.48
CA MET A 144 1.38 16.85 -5.24
C MET A 144 1.00 15.45 -5.76
N PHE A 145 1.42 15.11 -6.98
CA PHE A 145 1.14 13.81 -7.58
C PHE A 145 1.76 12.67 -6.76
N LEU A 146 3.01 12.85 -6.33
CA LEU A 146 3.69 11.88 -5.46
C LEU A 146 2.96 11.71 -4.12
N ALA A 147 2.61 12.80 -3.45
CA ALA A 147 1.93 12.76 -2.16
C ALA A 147 0.55 12.08 -2.24
N ILE A 148 -0.20 12.29 -3.32
CA ILE A 148 -1.46 11.57 -3.57
C ILE A 148 -1.19 10.08 -3.78
N ASN A 149 -0.12 9.70 -4.47
CA ASN A 149 0.23 8.28 -4.68
C ASN A 149 0.62 7.58 -3.39
N THR A 150 1.33 8.25 -2.47
CA THR A 150 1.71 7.65 -1.17
C THR A 150 0.53 7.49 -0.21
N SER A 151 -0.56 8.23 -0.43
CA SER A 151 -1.76 8.26 0.43
C SER A 151 -3.03 7.85 -0.29
N SER A 152 -2.93 7.23 -1.48
CA SER A 152 -4.06 7.07 -2.40
C SER A 152 -5.28 6.37 -1.79
N VAL A 153 -6.46 6.94 -2.07
CA VAL A 153 -7.75 6.33 -1.70
C VAL A 153 -7.86 4.97 -2.37
N THR A 154 -8.06 3.92 -1.58
CA THR A 154 -8.20 2.55 -2.05
C THR A 154 -9.58 2.03 -1.70
N LEU A 155 -10.37 1.69 -2.72
CA LEU A 155 -11.71 1.11 -2.55
C LEU A 155 -11.64 -0.38 -2.21
N LEU A 156 -10.69 -1.10 -2.81
CA LEU A 156 -10.57 -2.54 -2.69
C LEU A 156 -9.12 -2.95 -2.38
N PRO A 157 -8.73 -3.08 -1.10
CA PRO A 157 -7.41 -3.58 -0.70
C PRO A 157 -7.35 -5.11 -0.89
N THR A 158 -7.45 -5.58 -2.14
CA THR A 158 -7.62 -6.99 -2.49
C THR A 158 -6.54 -7.90 -1.93
N GLY A 159 -5.27 -7.45 -1.93
CA GLY A 159 -4.15 -8.20 -1.38
C GLY A 159 -4.26 -8.44 0.13
N VAL A 160 -4.75 -7.45 0.87
CA VAL A 160 -4.93 -7.58 2.33
C VAL A 160 -6.14 -8.45 2.66
N ILE A 161 -7.23 -8.30 1.91
CA ILE A 161 -8.41 -9.18 2.05
C ILE A 161 -8.02 -10.64 1.78
N ALA A 162 -7.20 -10.87 0.74
CA ALA A 162 -6.66 -12.19 0.43
C ALA A 162 -5.82 -12.75 1.59
N LEU A 163 -4.95 -11.94 2.17
CA LEU A 163 -4.10 -12.31 3.29
C LEU A 163 -4.92 -12.68 4.54
N ARG A 164 -5.93 -11.89 4.89
CA ARG A 164 -6.85 -12.17 6.00
C ARG A 164 -7.64 -13.46 5.77
N ALA A 165 -8.16 -13.65 4.55
CA ALA A 165 -8.87 -14.87 4.19
C ALA A 165 -7.97 -16.12 4.32
N SER A 166 -6.72 -16.05 3.86
CA SER A 166 -5.77 -17.16 3.98
C SER A 166 -5.34 -17.44 5.43
N ALA A 167 -5.42 -16.42 6.31
CA ALA A 167 -5.19 -16.56 7.74
C ALA A 167 -6.44 -17.05 8.52
N GLY A 168 -7.52 -17.44 7.83
CA GLY A 168 -8.73 -17.98 8.45
C GLY A 168 -9.65 -16.93 9.06
N SER A 169 -9.60 -15.67 8.60
CA SER A 169 -10.53 -14.62 9.04
C SER A 169 -11.97 -15.00 8.75
N THR A 170 -12.86 -14.78 9.70
CA THR A 170 -14.33 -14.94 9.54
C THR A 170 -14.94 -13.74 8.80
N ASP A 171 -14.22 -12.59 8.78
CA ASP A 171 -14.60 -11.37 8.10
C ASP A 171 -13.40 -10.74 7.37
N PRO A 172 -12.93 -11.33 6.25
CA PRO A 172 -11.77 -10.84 5.52
C PRO A 172 -11.96 -9.41 4.99
N ALA A 173 -13.18 -9.04 4.61
CA ALA A 173 -13.53 -7.75 4.04
C ALA A 173 -13.87 -6.67 5.09
N GLY A 174 -13.90 -7.01 6.37
CA GLY A 174 -14.22 -6.07 7.46
C GLY A 174 -13.27 -4.88 7.60
N ILE A 175 -12.14 -4.92 6.91
CA ILE A 175 -11.19 -3.79 6.82
C ILE A 175 -11.58 -2.72 5.80
N LEU A 176 -12.60 -2.94 4.95
CA LEU A 176 -12.98 -1.98 3.90
C LEU A 176 -13.35 -0.60 4.48
N PRO A 177 -14.21 -0.51 5.52
CA PRO A 177 -14.55 0.77 6.13
C PRO A 177 -13.35 1.49 6.72
N THR A 178 -12.51 0.75 7.45
CA THR A 178 -11.35 1.33 8.14
C THR A 178 -10.29 1.81 7.15
N THR A 179 -10.04 1.01 6.10
CA THR A 179 -9.11 1.35 5.02
C THR A 179 -9.61 2.57 4.24
N LEU A 180 -10.89 2.60 3.86
CA LEU A 180 -11.46 3.72 3.11
C LEU A 180 -11.40 5.02 3.93
N PHE A 181 -11.76 4.97 5.22
CA PHE A 181 -11.67 6.12 6.11
C PHE A 181 -10.22 6.61 6.23
N ALA A 182 -9.28 5.72 6.53
CA ALA A 182 -7.89 6.07 6.73
C ALA A 182 -7.25 6.65 5.45
N THR A 183 -7.55 6.09 4.27
CA THR A 183 -7.06 6.60 2.98
C THR A 183 -7.64 7.97 2.63
N ILE A 184 -8.91 8.22 2.89
CA ILE A 184 -9.52 9.54 2.67
C ILE A 184 -8.86 10.58 3.59
N CYS A 185 -8.65 10.27 4.87
CA CYS A 185 -7.98 11.15 5.81
C CYS A 185 -6.53 11.41 5.38
N SER A 186 -5.77 10.37 5.09
CA SER A 186 -4.38 10.47 4.64
C SER A 186 -4.24 11.32 3.37
N THR A 187 -5.06 11.07 2.34
CA THR A 187 -5.03 11.82 1.08
C THR A 187 -5.43 13.28 1.29
N THR A 188 -6.42 13.55 2.14
CA THR A 188 -6.81 14.94 2.46
C THR A 188 -5.67 15.69 3.15
N VAL A 189 -5.00 15.05 4.11
CA VAL A 189 -3.84 15.62 4.78
C VAL A 189 -2.65 15.76 3.82
N ALA A 190 -2.41 14.80 2.92
CA ALA A 190 -1.37 14.89 1.89
C ALA A 190 -1.55 16.13 1.02
N ILE A 191 -2.75 16.34 0.46
CA ILE A 191 -3.06 17.50 -0.37
C ILE A 191 -2.88 18.81 0.42
N THR A 192 -3.35 18.84 1.65
CA THR A 192 -3.25 20.03 2.53
C THR A 192 -1.79 20.30 2.90
N ALA A 193 -1.02 19.28 3.27
CA ALA A 193 0.39 19.39 3.61
C ALA A 193 1.22 19.90 2.43
N VAL A 194 1.00 19.36 1.23
CA VAL A 194 1.68 19.87 0.03
C VAL A 194 1.38 21.35 -0.20
N LYS A 195 0.10 21.73 -0.14
CA LYS A 195 -0.31 23.14 -0.33
C LYS A 195 0.21 24.07 0.76
N LEU A 196 0.39 23.57 1.98
CA LEU A 196 0.98 24.33 3.07
C LEU A 196 2.49 24.46 2.91
N TYR A 197 3.19 23.33 2.70
CA TYR A 197 4.66 23.31 2.66
C TYR A 197 5.24 24.00 1.42
N GLN A 198 4.52 24.00 0.28
CA GLN A 198 4.94 24.74 -0.90
C GLN A 198 5.14 26.24 -0.65
N ARG A 199 4.44 26.82 0.37
CA ARG A 199 4.58 28.23 0.74
C ARG A 199 5.92 28.55 1.40
N PHE A 200 6.56 27.53 2.01
CA PHE A 200 7.82 27.66 2.74
C PHE A 200 9.02 27.15 1.95
N THR A 201 8.80 26.50 0.81
CA THR A 201 9.84 25.89 -0.01
C THR A 201 9.94 26.62 -1.35
N ALA A 202 10.85 27.59 -1.43
CA ALA A 202 11.14 28.28 -2.67
C ALA A 202 11.69 27.29 -3.73
N VAL A 203 11.38 27.54 -5.01
CA VAL A 203 12.08 26.90 -6.11
C VAL A 203 13.43 27.62 -6.24
N PRO A 204 14.58 26.91 -6.12
CA PRO A 204 15.87 27.55 -6.30
C PRO A 204 15.99 28.08 -7.73
N THR A 205 16.24 29.37 -7.87
CA THR A 205 16.30 30.07 -9.17
C THR A 205 17.64 29.85 -9.87
N ASP A 206 18.68 29.41 -9.15
CA ASP A 206 20.04 29.28 -9.66
C ASP A 206 20.72 28.01 -9.12
N ALA A 207 20.93 27.07 -9.95
CA ALA A 207 22.08 26.17 -10.08
C ALA A 207 21.79 25.06 -11.07
N ALA A 208 22.38 25.09 -12.24
CA ALA A 208 22.54 23.93 -13.11
C ALA A 208 23.20 22.81 -12.30
N LEU A 209 22.45 21.71 -12.06
CA LEU A 209 23.06 20.52 -11.46
C LEU A 209 23.97 19.88 -12.51
N PRO A 210 25.15 19.32 -12.13
CA PRO A 210 25.97 18.56 -13.06
C PRO A 210 25.14 17.47 -13.72
N GLU A 211 25.28 17.32 -15.03
CA GLU A 211 24.65 16.21 -15.77
C GLU A 211 25.08 14.88 -15.15
N ALA A 212 24.12 14.05 -14.79
CA ALA A 212 24.39 12.71 -14.30
C ALA A 212 24.69 11.77 -15.47
N PRO A 213 25.52 10.72 -15.26
CA PRO A 213 25.62 9.66 -16.22
C PRO A 213 24.25 9.06 -16.47
N THR A 214 23.87 8.93 -17.74
CA THR A 214 22.58 8.37 -18.18
C THR A 214 22.64 6.85 -18.02
N GLU A 215 22.40 6.33 -16.81
CA GLU A 215 21.92 4.96 -16.68
C GLU A 215 20.42 4.99 -16.95
N SER A 216 20.06 4.74 -18.18
CA SER A 216 18.68 4.47 -18.58
C SER A 216 18.22 3.19 -17.88
N LEU A 217 17.20 3.30 -17.03
CA LEU A 217 16.42 2.12 -16.65
C LEU A 217 15.94 1.45 -17.95
N PRO A 218 15.86 0.08 -17.97
CA PRO A 218 15.43 -0.62 -19.16
C PRO A 218 14.15 -0.01 -19.70
N ASP A 219 14.16 0.31 -20.98
CA ASP A 219 13.01 0.79 -21.74
C ASP A 219 12.03 -0.39 -21.88
N GLU A 220 11.34 -0.74 -20.80
CA GLU A 220 10.09 -1.48 -20.95
C GLU A 220 9.12 -0.47 -21.58
N ALA A 221 9.09 -0.51 -22.91
CA ALA A 221 8.14 0.24 -23.70
C ALA A 221 6.75 -0.01 -23.10
N PRO A 222 6.02 1.01 -22.67
CA PRO A 222 4.69 0.80 -22.15
C PRO A 222 3.86 0.13 -23.25
N GLU A 223 3.29 -1.03 -22.94
CA GLU A 223 2.13 -1.55 -23.64
C GLU A 223 1.22 -0.37 -23.97
N GLU A 224 0.71 -0.28 -25.20
CA GLU A 224 -0.08 0.85 -25.67
C GLU A 224 -1.10 1.26 -24.60
N LEU A 225 -0.89 2.44 -24.03
CA LEU A 225 -1.77 2.96 -22.99
C LEU A 225 -3.19 3.01 -23.56
N PRO A 226 -4.22 2.57 -22.81
CA PRO A 226 -5.59 2.74 -23.20
C PRO A 226 -5.82 4.19 -23.64
N ALA A 227 -6.48 4.40 -24.76
CA ALA A 227 -6.74 5.72 -25.33
C ALA A 227 -7.25 6.68 -24.24
N GLU A 228 -6.73 7.92 -24.25
CA GLU A 228 -7.11 8.93 -23.27
C GLU A 228 -8.63 8.98 -23.07
N PRO A 229 -9.14 9.07 -21.84
CA PRO A 229 -10.57 9.09 -21.61
C PRO A 229 -11.20 10.27 -22.34
N SER A 230 -12.06 9.99 -23.32
CA SER A 230 -12.95 10.97 -23.94
C SER A 230 -13.68 11.81 -22.87
N ALA A 231 -14.18 12.97 -23.21
CA ALA A 231 -14.77 14.01 -22.38
C ALA A 231 -15.15 13.65 -20.92
N PRO A 232 -14.82 14.48 -19.92
CA PRO A 232 -15.12 14.24 -18.52
C PRO A 232 -16.63 14.18 -18.27
N TYR A 233 -17.04 13.52 -17.19
CA TYR A 233 -18.41 13.67 -16.70
C TYR A 233 -18.63 15.09 -16.17
N PRO A 234 -19.90 15.61 -16.22
CA PRO A 234 -20.23 16.87 -15.59
C PRO A 234 -19.79 16.91 -14.13
N GLY A 235 -19.26 18.04 -13.66
CA GLY A 235 -18.67 18.15 -12.33
C GLY A 235 -19.61 17.76 -11.18
N TRP A 236 -20.93 17.91 -11.35
CA TRP A 236 -21.91 17.47 -10.36
C TRP A 236 -22.02 15.94 -10.26
N VAL A 237 -21.85 15.20 -11.38
CA VAL A 237 -21.80 13.73 -11.39
C VAL A 237 -20.58 13.25 -10.61
N SER A 238 -19.41 13.84 -10.89
CA SER A 238 -18.18 13.52 -10.15
C SER A 238 -18.31 13.82 -8.67
N ALA A 239 -18.89 14.97 -8.30
CA ALA A 239 -19.16 15.32 -6.91
C ALA A 239 -20.09 14.32 -6.24
N LEU A 240 -21.16 13.92 -6.90
CA LEU A 240 -22.13 12.93 -6.39
C LEU A 240 -21.48 11.57 -6.15
N VAL A 241 -20.64 11.11 -7.07
CA VAL A 241 -19.89 9.83 -6.91
C VAL A 241 -18.90 9.93 -5.74
N LEU A 242 -18.13 11.02 -5.63
CA LEU A 242 -17.19 11.21 -4.53
C LEU A 242 -17.90 11.29 -3.16
N VAL A 243 -19.02 12.02 -3.09
CA VAL A 243 -19.85 12.04 -1.89
C VAL A 243 -20.43 10.67 -1.59
N GLY A 244 -20.86 9.92 -2.62
CA GLY A 244 -21.34 8.54 -2.47
C GLY A 244 -20.27 7.61 -1.90
N VAL A 245 -19.04 7.71 -2.40
CA VAL A 245 -17.89 6.95 -1.85
C VAL A 245 -17.61 7.35 -0.39
N ALA A 246 -17.61 8.64 -0.08
CA ALA A 246 -17.43 9.10 1.30
C ALA A 246 -18.57 8.64 2.22
N ALA A 247 -19.80 8.57 1.72
CA ALA A 247 -20.97 8.09 2.45
C ALA A 247 -20.95 6.59 2.72
N LEU A 248 -20.15 5.81 1.98
CA LEU A 248 -19.94 4.38 2.30
C LEU A 248 -19.34 4.22 3.71
N VAL A 249 -18.48 5.15 4.15
CA VAL A 249 -17.86 5.08 5.48
C VAL A 249 -18.90 5.05 6.59
N PRO A 250 -19.78 6.06 6.77
CA PRO A 250 -20.79 5.99 7.83
C PRO A 250 -21.79 4.83 7.63
N VAL A 251 -22.15 4.47 6.40
CA VAL A 251 -23.02 3.32 6.13
C VAL A 251 -22.39 2.01 6.63
N THR A 252 -21.12 1.79 6.35
CA THR A 252 -20.41 0.59 6.81
C THR A 252 -20.12 0.62 8.30
N ILE A 253 -19.94 1.79 8.91
CA ILE A 253 -19.84 1.95 10.37
C ILE A 253 -21.14 1.52 11.04
N LEU A 254 -22.28 1.97 10.55
CA LEU A 254 -23.58 1.70 11.16
C LEU A 254 -24.11 0.30 10.90
N HIS A 255 -23.83 -0.27 9.74
CA HIS A 255 -24.41 -1.53 9.25
C HIS A 255 -23.35 -2.58 8.90
N GLY A 256 -22.08 -2.40 9.30
CA GLY A 256 -20.96 -3.25 8.87
C GLY A 256 -21.18 -4.73 9.12
N ARG A 257 -21.63 -5.11 10.32
CA ARG A 257 -21.89 -6.51 10.67
C ARG A 257 -22.96 -7.17 9.78
N THR A 258 -23.95 -6.41 9.34
CA THR A 258 -25.01 -6.91 8.45
C THR A 258 -24.55 -6.97 7.00
N ILE A 259 -23.70 -6.04 6.59
CA ILE A 259 -23.23 -5.90 5.20
C ILE A 259 -22.02 -6.81 4.92
N ALA A 260 -21.15 -7.06 5.91
CA ALA A 260 -19.91 -7.80 5.75
C ALA A 260 -20.06 -9.14 4.99
N PRO A 261 -21.02 -10.03 5.30
CA PRO A 261 -21.18 -11.28 4.58
C PRO A 261 -21.54 -11.14 3.10
N TRP A 262 -22.10 -9.97 2.72
CA TRP A 262 -22.52 -9.69 1.34
C TRP A 262 -21.41 -9.06 0.48
N ILE A 263 -20.34 -8.55 1.10
CA ILE A 263 -19.31 -7.77 0.39
C ILE A 263 -18.63 -8.62 -0.68
N ILE A 264 -18.04 -9.75 -0.32
CA ILE A 264 -17.28 -10.59 -1.27
C ILE A 264 -18.19 -11.21 -2.33
N PRO A 265 -19.30 -11.89 -1.97
CA PRO A 265 -20.22 -12.41 -2.99
C PRO A 265 -20.86 -11.32 -3.85
N GLY A 266 -21.25 -10.20 -3.25
CA GLY A 266 -21.81 -9.07 -3.95
C GLY A 266 -20.83 -8.42 -4.92
N LEU A 267 -19.56 -8.27 -4.52
CA LEU A 267 -18.50 -7.79 -5.39
C LEU A 267 -18.30 -8.72 -6.60
N MET A 268 -18.28 -10.03 -6.37
CA MET A 268 -18.18 -11.02 -7.45
C MET A 268 -19.31 -10.85 -8.46
N VAL A 269 -20.57 -10.85 -7.99
CA VAL A 269 -21.73 -10.69 -8.87
C VAL A 269 -21.72 -9.33 -9.58
N ALA A 270 -21.37 -8.25 -8.88
CA ALA A 270 -21.34 -6.90 -9.46
C ALA A 270 -20.28 -6.77 -10.56
N LEU A 271 -19.04 -7.26 -10.33
CA LEU A 271 -17.97 -7.11 -11.32
C LEU A 271 -18.16 -8.05 -12.50
N LEU A 272 -18.56 -9.30 -12.30
CA LEU A 272 -18.87 -10.21 -13.41
C LEU A 272 -20.10 -9.74 -14.21
N GLY A 273 -21.17 -9.29 -13.52
CA GLY A 273 -22.36 -8.72 -14.14
C GLY A 273 -22.04 -7.45 -14.93
N PHE A 274 -21.22 -6.55 -14.36
CA PHE A 274 -20.73 -5.37 -15.07
C PHE A 274 -19.98 -5.76 -16.36
N GLY A 275 -19.04 -6.71 -16.30
CA GLY A 275 -18.31 -7.19 -17.47
C GLY A 275 -19.25 -7.79 -18.52
N ALA A 276 -20.20 -8.63 -18.10
CA ALA A 276 -21.19 -9.24 -19.00
C ALA A 276 -22.04 -8.18 -19.71
N LEU A 277 -22.55 -7.18 -18.98
CA LEU A 277 -23.33 -6.05 -19.56
C LEU A 277 -22.51 -5.21 -20.55
N ARG A 278 -21.19 -5.23 -20.44
CA ARG A 278 -20.25 -4.54 -21.33
C ARG A 278 -19.77 -5.41 -22.49
N GLY A 279 -20.28 -6.64 -22.60
CA GLY A 279 -19.92 -7.57 -23.68
C GLY A 279 -18.53 -8.20 -23.52
N VAL A 280 -17.96 -8.19 -22.30
CA VAL A 280 -16.68 -8.83 -22.00
C VAL A 280 -16.86 -10.34 -22.02
N ARG A 281 -15.90 -11.07 -22.58
CA ARG A 281 -15.78 -12.53 -22.41
C ARG A 281 -15.33 -12.81 -20.97
N VAL A 282 -16.33 -12.87 -20.08
CA VAL A 282 -16.12 -12.83 -18.62
C VAL A 282 -15.23 -13.97 -18.15
N TYR A 283 -15.46 -15.20 -18.65
CA TYR A 283 -14.68 -16.37 -18.22
C TYR A 283 -13.20 -16.25 -18.64
N GLU A 284 -12.94 -15.93 -19.89
CA GLU A 284 -11.58 -15.80 -20.42
C GLU A 284 -10.82 -14.67 -19.73
N SER A 285 -11.45 -13.50 -19.60
CA SER A 285 -10.84 -12.37 -18.89
C SER A 285 -10.57 -12.69 -17.42
N PHE A 286 -11.48 -13.42 -16.75
CA PHE A 286 -11.27 -13.87 -15.38
C PHE A 286 -10.07 -14.82 -15.29
N VAL A 287 -9.97 -15.80 -16.18
CA VAL A 287 -8.86 -16.76 -16.19
C VAL A 287 -7.52 -16.09 -16.44
N ASP A 288 -7.48 -15.10 -17.34
CA ASP A 288 -6.26 -14.32 -17.61
C ASP A 288 -5.82 -13.53 -16.36
N GLY A 289 -6.73 -12.82 -15.70
CA GLY A 289 -6.44 -12.14 -14.44
C GLY A 289 -6.08 -13.09 -13.30
N ALA A 290 -6.67 -14.28 -13.27
CA ALA A 290 -6.32 -15.31 -12.28
C ALA A 290 -4.88 -15.82 -12.46
N ARG A 291 -4.38 -15.92 -13.71
CA ARG A 291 -2.96 -16.24 -13.99
C ARG A 291 -2.03 -15.15 -13.45
N ASP A 292 -2.41 -13.87 -13.60
CA ASP A 292 -1.65 -12.76 -13.02
C ASP A 292 -1.60 -12.87 -11.49
N GLY A 293 -2.71 -13.25 -10.85
CA GLY A 293 -2.79 -13.49 -9.42
C GLY A 293 -1.84 -14.60 -8.94
N PHE A 294 -1.75 -15.68 -9.69
CA PHE A 294 -0.80 -16.76 -9.44
C PHE A 294 0.65 -16.27 -9.52
N ASN A 295 0.98 -15.52 -10.57
CA ASN A 295 2.32 -14.97 -10.76
C ASN A 295 2.72 -13.99 -9.66
N VAL A 296 1.78 -13.16 -9.20
CA VAL A 296 2.02 -12.23 -8.07
C VAL A 296 2.28 -13.02 -6.79
N ALA A 297 1.49 -14.05 -6.49
CA ALA A 297 1.70 -14.89 -5.31
C ALA A 297 3.08 -15.57 -5.32
N LEU A 298 3.54 -16.07 -6.46
CA LEU A 298 4.89 -16.64 -6.60
C LEU A 298 5.99 -15.58 -6.41
N ARG A 299 5.82 -14.39 -6.98
CA ARG A 299 6.80 -13.30 -6.92
C ARG A 299 7.05 -12.80 -5.52
N ILE A 300 6.08 -12.88 -4.61
CA ILE A 300 6.24 -12.39 -3.23
C ILE A 300 6.99 -13.38 -2.33
N ILE A 301 7.12 -14.66 -2.69
CA ILE A 301 7.78 -15.69 -1.86
C ILE A 301 9.17 -15.28 -1.36
N PRO A 302 10.12 -14.84 -2.20
CA PRO A 302 11.45 -14.47 -1.73
C PRO A 302 11.43 -13.33 -0.70
N TYR A 303 10.54 -12.36 -0.87
CA TYR A 303 10.36 -11.24 0.06
C TYR A 303 9.76 -11.71 1.38
N LEU A 304 8.77 -12.60 1.34
CA LEU A 304 8.18 -13.19 2.55
C LEU A 304 9.24 -13.99 3.32
N VAL A 305 10.02 -14.83 2.64
CA VAL A 305 11.11 -15.59 3.29
C VAL A 305 12.06 -14.63 4.01
N ALA A 306 12.60 -13.62 3.30
CA ALA A 306 13.55 -12.69 3.88
C ALA A 306 12.99 -11.98 5.13
N ILE A 307 11.78 -11.43 5.03
CA ILE A 307 11.18 -10.65 6.12
C ILE A 307 10.74 -11.55 7.28
N LEU A 308 10.05 -12.67 7.01
CA LEU A 308 9.57 -13.55 8.06
C LEU A 308 10.72 -14.23 8.82
N VAL A 309 11.82 -14.55 8.13
CA VAL A 309 13.04 -15.03 8.79
C VAL A 309 13.61 -13.96 9.72
N ALA A 310 13.79 -12.73 9.23
CA ALA A 310 14.32 -11.64 10.07
C ALA A 310 13.43 -11.34 11.28
N VAL A 311 12.11 -11.28 11.11
CA VAL A 311 11.13 -11.07 12.18
C VAL A 311 11.11 -12.26 13.13
N GLY A 312 11.14 -13.49 12.62
CA GLY A 312 11.23 -14.72 13.41
C GLY A 312 12.48 -14.75 14.31
N MET A 313 13.64 -14.36 13.75
CA MET A 313 14.88 -14.21 14.51
C MET A 313 14.78 -13.14 15.59
N LEU A 314 14.27 -11.95 15.28
CA LEU A 314 14.07 -10.87 16.28
C LEU A 314 13.12 -11.30 17.40
N ARG A 315 12.08 -12.07 17.08
CA ARG A 315 11.13 -12.61 18.08
C ARG A 315 11.80 -13.67 18.94
N ALA A 316 12.45 -14.67 18.34
CA ALA A 316 13.08 -15.76 19.05
C ALA A 316 14.26 -15.31 19.95
N SER A 317 15.03 -14.32 19.51
CA SER A 317 16.10 -13.73 20.32
C SER A 317 15.60 -12.91 21.52
N GLY A 318 14.32 -12.46 21.50
CA GLY A 318 13.76 -11.48 22.44
C GLY A 318 14.08 -10.02 22.08
N ALA A 319 14.87 -9.77 21.04
CA ALA A 319 15.26 -8.42 20.61
C ALA A 319 14.05 -7.57 20.22
N LEU A 320 13.04 -8.20 19.59
CA LEU A 320 11.82 -7.50 19.21
C LEU A 320 11.11 -6.91 20.43
N ALA A 321 10.97 -7.68 21.50
CA ALA A 321 10.34 -7.22 22.75
C ALA A 321 11.11 -6.05 23.37
N LEU A 322 12.45 -6.11 23.40
CA LEU A 322 13.28 -5.02 23.90
C LEU A 322 13.07 -3.71 23.16
N LEU A 323 12.81 -3.78 21.86
CA LEU A 323 12.60 -2.60 21.01
C LEU A 323 11.16 -2.05 21.14
N ILE A 324 10.16 -2.93 21.15
CA ILE A 324 8.76 -2.50 21.03
C ILE A 324 8.08 -2.26 22.39
N THR A 325 8.50 -2.94 23.48
CA THR A 325 7.84 -2.79 24.77
C THR A 325 7.89 -1.36 25.32
N PRO A 326 9.04 -0.64 25.33
CA PRO A 326 9.09 0.73 25.82
C PRO A 326 8.22 1.70 24.98
N LEU A 327 8.22 1.52 23.66
CA LEU A 327 7.41 2.32 22.75
C LEU A 327 5.92 1.99 22.93
N GLY A 328 5.60 0.71 23.06
CA GLY A 328 4.25 0.23 23.28
C GLY A 328 3.62 0.77 24.56
N ALA A 329 4.40 0.90 25.64
CA ALA A 329 3.93 1.50 26.90
C ALA A 329 3.44 2.95 26.72
N ILE A 330 3.96 3.67 25.73
CA ILE A 330 3.53 5.03 25.40
C ILE A 330 2.36 4.98 24.41
N THR A 331 2.50 4.23 23.31
CA THR A 331 1.57 4.28 22.17
C THR A 331 0.25 3.57 22.44
N GLN A 332 0.21 2.58 23.34
CA GLN A 332 -1.04 1.91 23.72
C GLN A 332 -2.07 2.86 24.37
N ASN A 333 -1.61 3.94 25.04
CA ASN A 333 -2.49 4.97 25.60
C ASN A 333 -3.25 5.74 24.51
N PHE A 334 -2.77 5.68 23.26
CA PHE A 334 -3.38 6.29 22.08
C PHE A 334 -4.04 5.24 21.16
N GLY A 335 -4.24 4.02 21.65
CA GLY A 335 -4.86 2.93 20.89
C GLY A 335 -3.94 2.22 19.90
N LEU A 336 -2.61 2.45 19.97
CA LEU A 336 -1.63 1.74 19.13
C LEU A 336 -0.85 0.72 19.98
N PRO A 337 -1.24 -0.58 19.93
CA PRO A 337 -0.57 -1.64 20.67
C PRO A 337 0.88 -1.85 20.23
N ALA A 338 1.69 -2.38 21.13
CA ALA A 338 3.10 -2.69 20.86
C ALA A 338 3.27 -3.61 19.64
N GLU A 339 2.41 -4.59 19.50
CA GLU A 339 2.44 -5.59 18.42
C GLU A 339 2.21 -4.97 17.03
N ALA A 340 1.51 -3.84 16.95
CA ALA A 340 1.25 -3.13 15.69
C ALA A 340 2.35 -2.13 15.30
N LEU A 341 3.24 -1.76 16.24
CA LEU A 341 4.32 -0.80 15.99
C LEU A 341 5.27 -1.18 14.85
N PRO A 342 5.74 -2.45 14.73
CA PRO A 342 6.62 -2.83 13.63
C PRO A 342 5.98 -2.56 12.26
N MET A 343 4.66 -2.75 12.15
CA MET A 343 3.92 -2.47 10.93
C MET A 343 3.86 -0.98 10.63
N ALA A 344 3.50 -0.16 11.62
CA ALA A 344 3.41 1.30 11.47
C ALA A 344 4.74 1.92 11.03
N LEU A 345 5.86 1.42 11.57
CA LEU A 345 7.21 1.92 11.26
C LEU A 345 7.74 1.44 9.90
N LEU A 346 7.45 0.17 9.54
CA LEU A 346 8.00 -0.41 8.30
C LEU A 346 7.18 -0.07 7.06
N ARG A 347 5.91 0.27 7.20
CA ARG A 347 5.02 0.53 6.06
C ARG A 347 5.54 1.61 5.09
N PRO A 348 6.02 2.77 5.54
CA PRO A 348 6.61 3.77 4.66
C PRO A 348 7.90 3.32 3.97
N LEU A 349 8.64 2.37 4.57
CA LEU A 349 9.95 1.93 4.12
C LEU A 349 9.89 0.81 3.08
N SER A 350 8.95 -0.14 3.25
CA SER A 350 8.90 -1.35 2.43
C SER A 350 7.50 -1.96 2.35
N GLY A 351 6.91 -1.98 1.16
CA GLY A 351 5.61 -2.61 0.92
C GLY A 351 5.63 -4.12 1.10
N SER A 352 6.61 -4.82 0.52
CA SER A 352 6.77 -6.27 0.68
C SER A 352 7.16 -6.65 2.10
N GLY A 353 8.03 -5.85 2.76
CA GLY A 353 8.38 -6.04 4.15
C GLY A 353 7.18 -5.87 5.09
N ALA A 354 6.39 -4.83 4.90
CA ALA A 354 5.17 -4.59 5.63
C ALA A 354 4.15 -5.73 5.44
N TYR A 355 4.02 -6.24 4.20
CA TYR A 355 3.16 -7.38 3.90
C TYR A 355 3.56 -8.64 4.68
N GLY A 356 4.87 -8.92 4.78
CA GLY A 356 5.39 -10.01 5.59
C GLY A 356 5.11 -9.83 7.09
N ILE A 357 5.24 -8.60 7.61
CA ILE A 357 4.92 -8.30 9.02
C ILE A 357 3.43 -8.50 9.32
N VAL A 358 2.54 -7.97 8.47
CA VAL A 358 1.10 -8.23 8.63
C VAL A 358 0.83 -9.71 8.65
N ALA A 359 1.40 -10.46 7.70
CA ALA A 359 1.25 -11.91 7.64
C ALA A 359 1.69 -12.61 8.93
N SER A 360 2.84 -12.22 9.48
CA SER A 360 3.37 -12.75 10.75
C SER A 360 2.45 -12.45 11.94
N ILE A 361 1.90 -11.23 11.99
CA ILE A 361 1.03 -10.80 13.10
C ILE A 361 -0.31 -11.54 13.05
N ILE A 362 -0.97 -11.58 11.90
CA ILE A 362 -2.30 -12.18 11.80
C ILE A 362 -2.30 -13.72 11.81
N GLN A 363 -1.15 -14.36 11.64
CA GLN A 363 -1.01 -15.80 11.81
C GLN A 363 -0.79 -16.23 13.27
N ASP A 364 -0.39 -15.30 14.13
CA ASP A 364 -0.23 -15.56 15.56
C ASP A 364 -1.63 -15.65 16.21
N PRO A 365 -1.96 -16.74 16.91
CA PRO A 365 -3.27 -16.89 17.55
C PRO A 365 -3.64 -15.77 18.52
N ALA A 366 -2.66 -15.12 19.16
CA ALA A 366 -2.89 -14.03 20.09
C ALA A 366 -3.26 -12.71 19.39
N THR A 367 -2.80 -12.53 18.14
CA THR A 367 -3.02 -11.32 17.33
C THR A 367 -3.69 -11.65 15.99
N GLY A 368 -4.47 -12.71 15.96
CA GLY A 368 -5.15 -13.25 14.78
C GLY A 368 -5.94 -12.20 13.96
N PRO A 369 -6.36 -12.56 12.73
CA PRO A 369 -6.90 -11.59 11.77
C PRO A 369 -8.14 -10.84 12.27
N ASP A 370 -8.95 -11.45 13.12
CA ASP A 370 -10.20 -10.88 13.62
C ASP A 370 -10.07 -10.25 15.03
N THR A 371 -8.84 -10.11 15.53
CA THR A 371 -8.52 -9.33 16.73
C THR A 371 -8.38 -7.85 16.40
N TYR A 372 -8.43 -6.98 17.40
CA TYR A 372 -8.14 -5.56 17.25
C TYR A 372 -6.80 -5.30 16.53
N VAL A 373 -5.73 -5.98 16.96
CA VAL A 373 -4.40 -5.87 16.34
C VAL A 373 -4.45 -6.33 14.88
N GLY A 374 -5.12 -7.45 14.60
CA GLY A 374 -5.27 -7.98 13.24
C GLY A 374 -6.01 -7.01 12.30
N TYR A 375 -7.11 -6.40 12.75
CA TYR A 375 -7.79 -5.36 11.99
C TYR A 375 -6.92 -4.13 11.78
N LEU A 376 -6.21 -3.66 12.83
CA LEU A 376 -5.38 -2.47 12.79
C LEU A 376 -4.21 -2.62 11.81
N VAL A 377 -3.42 -3.71 11.90
CA VAL A 377 -2.28 -3.91 11.00
C VAL A 377 -2.72 -4.15 9.55
N SER A 378 -3.86 -4.80 9.37
CA SER A 378 -4.48 -4.97 8.05
C SER A 378 -4.93 -3.62 7.46
N THR A 379 -5.48 -2.75 8.29
CA THR A 379 -5.85 -1.37 7.90
C THR A 379 -4.61 -0.56 7.54
N PHE A 380 -3.51 -0.65 8.30
CA PHE A 380 -2.25 0.01 7.93
C PHE A 380 -1.75 -0.44 6.56
N GLN A 381 -1.79 -1.74 6.27
CA GLN A 381 -1.36 -2.26 4.98
C GLN A 381 -2.21 -1.75 3.83
N GLY A 382 -3.51 -1.62 4.04
CA GLY A 382 -4.46 -1.17 3.01
C GLY A 382 -4.55 0.36 2.85
N SER A 383 -4.09 1.14 3.85
CA SER A 383 -4.40 2.58 3.93
C SER A 383 -3.29 3.52 3.47
N THR A 384 -2.06 3.05 3.32
CA THR A 384 -0.93 3.85 2.85
C THR A 384 -0.09 3.04 1.86
N GLU A 385 0.63 3.73 0.99
CA GLU A 385 1.62 3.13 0.11
C GLU A 385 3.03 3.24 0.70
N THR A 386 4.01 2.65 0.02
CA THR A 386 5.40 2.67 0.47
C THR A 386 6.07 3.96 0.03
N THR A 387 6.08 4.98 0.89
CA THR A 387 6.55 6.33 0.60
C THR A 387 7.94 6.36 -0.04
N PHE A 388 8.92 5.67 0.54
CA PHE A 388 10.29 5.67 -0.01
C PHE A 388 10.41 4.96 -1.35
N TYR A 389 9.61 3.92 -1.60
CA TYR A 389 9.56 3.25 -2.89
C TYR A 389 8.96 4.17 -3.97
N VAL A 390 7.84 4.81 -3.69
CA VAL A 390 7.19 5.74 -4.62
C VAL A 390 8.11 6.90 -4.96
N LEU A 391 8.80 7.49 -3.96
CA LEU A 391 9.82 8.52 -4.16
C LEU A 391 10.95 8.03 -5.09
N ALA A 392 11.51 6.86 -4.81
CA ALA A 392 12.64 6.34 -5.57
C ALA A 392 12.25 6.01 -7.03
N VAL A 393 11.10 5.37 -7.24
CA VAL A 393 10.64 4.97 -8.58
C VAL A 393 10.23 6.19 -9.41
N TYR A 394 9.40 7.07 -8.87
CA TYR A 394 8.83 8.16 -9.66
C TYR A 394 9.83 9.30 -9.90
N PHE A 395 10.54 9.72 -8.86
CA PHE A 395 11.58 10.74 -9.03
C PHE A 395 12.83 10.19 -9.70
N GLY A 396 13.15 8.90 -9.47
CA GLY A 396 14.25 8.22 -10.15
C GLY A 396 14.05 8.15 -11.65
N ALA A 397 12.83 7.87 -12.11
CA ALA A 397 12.49 7.78 -13.54
C ALA A 397 12.76 9.09 -14.32
N VAL A 398 12.78 10.24 -13.63
CA VAL A 398 13.02 11.56 -14.21
C VAL A 398 14.22 12.28 -13.58
N GLN A 399 15.07 11.53 -12.88
CA GLN A 399 16.32 12.00 -12.29
C GLN A 399 16.17 13.25 -11.38
N ILE A 400 15.06 13.35 -10.65
CA ILE A 400 14.86 14.40 -9.65
C ILE A 400 15.81 14.16 -8.47
N ARG A 401 16.72 15.12 -8.23
CA ARG A 401 17.68 15.10 -7.12
C ARG A 401 17.25 15.98 -5.96
N ARG A 402 16.55 17.08 -6.24
CA ARG A 402 16.01 18.00 -5.23
C ARG A 402 14.52 17.75 -5.06
N ILE A 403 14.17 16.93 -4.09
CA ILE A 403 12.78 16.50 -3.83
C ILE A 403 11.92 17.55 -3.10
N ARG A 404 12.52 18.65 -2.66
CA ARG A 404 11.86 19.77 -1.94
C ARG A 404 11.07 19.24 -0.73
N HIS A 405 9.80 19.63 -0.62
CA HIS A 405 8.90 19.24 0.46
C HIS A 405 8.18 17.88 0.24
N ALA A 406 8.53 17.12 -0.79
CA ALA A 406 7.83 15.88 -1.12
C ALA A 406 7.87 14.86 0.03
N LEU A 407 9.07 14.60 0.59
CA LEU A 407 9.21 13.63 1.69
C LEU A 407 8.45 14.08 2.95
N ALA A 408 8.57 15.38 3.31
CA ALA A 408 7.87 15.90 4.49
C ALA A 408 6.35 15.78 4.35
N ALA A 409 5.80 16.09 3.17
CA ALA A 409 4.37 15.99 2.90
C ALA A 409 3.90 14.52 2.92
N ALA A 410 4.67 13.61 2.31
CA ALA A 410 4.35 12.19 2.29
C ALA A 410 4.39 11.57 3.70
N LEU A 411 5.42 11.84 4.50
CA LEU A 411 5.50 11.35 5.89
C LEU A 411 4.40 11.94 6.79
N THR A 412 3.99 13.19 6.55
CA THR A 412 2.84 13.78 7.24
C THR A 412 1.53 13.05 6.88
N ALA A 413 1.37 12.66 5.63
CA ALA A 413 0.24 11.87 5.17
C ALA A 413 0.27 10.44 5.75
N ASP A 414 1.44 9.80 5.81
CA ASP A 414 1.61 8.48 6.44
C ASP A 414 1.20 8.53 7.92
N LEU A 415 1.68 9.53 8.66
CA LEU A 415 1.32 9.72 10.07
C LEU A 415 -0.20 9.94 10.22
N ALA A 416 -0.80 10.76 9.36
CA ALA A 416 -2.24 10.97 9.38
C ALA A 416 -3.02 9.69 9.07
N GLY A 417 -2.53 8.87 8.13
CA GLY A 417 -3.08 7.55 7.81
C GLY A 417 -3.03 6.58 9.01
N ILE A 418 -1.89 6.54 9.71
CA ILE A 418 -1.72 5.74 10.93
C ILE A 418 -2.70 6.21 12.01
N VAL A 419 -2.76 7.51 12.31
CA VAL A 419 -3.66 8.06 13.33
C VAL A 419 -5.13 7.79 12.98
N ALA A 420 -5.51 7.99 11.72
CA ALA A 420 -6.87 7.72 11.25
C ALA A 420 -7.22 6.23 11.34
N ALA A 421 -6.28 5.34 10.97
CA ALA A 421 -6.48 3.89 11.09
C ALA A 421 -6.64 3.45 12.55
N VAL A 422 -5.83 3.97 13.47
CA VAL A 422 -5.97 3.71 14.91
C VAL A 422 -7.35 4.18 15.40
N ALA A 423 -7.72 5.43 15.08
CA ALA A 423 -8.97 6.01 15.55
C ALA A 423 -10.19 5.22 15.07
N ILE A 424 -10.26 4.89 13.78
CA ILE A 424 -11.40 4.17 13.22
C ILE A 424 -11.44 2.70 13.66
N THR A 425 -10.28 2.05 13.79
CA THR A 425 -10.22 0.66 14.25
C THR A 425 -10.60 0.58 15.74
N ALA A 426 -10.14 1.52 16.57
CA ALA A 426 -10.54 1.59 17.97
C ALA A 426 -12.04 1.85 18.12
N TYR A 427 -12.64 2.64 17.24
CA TYR A 427 -14.08 2.91 17.25
C TYR A 427 -14.93 1.69 16.88
N LEU A 428 -14.47 0.87 15.92
CA LEU A 428 -15.25 -0.26 15.37
C LEU A 428 -14.98 -1.58 16.08
N PHE A 429 -13.77 -1.80 16.58
CA PHE A 429 -13.29 -3.09 17.06
C PHE A 429 -12.57 -3.01 18.44
N GLY A 430 -12.49 -1.81 19.04
CA GLY A 430 -11.90 -1.54 20.36
C GLY A 430 -12.82 -1.75 21.54
#